data_65160867c4abca77e268bbd780f63212
#
_entry.id   65160867c4abca77e268bbd780f63212
#
_cell.length_a   1.000
_cell.length_b   1.000
_cell.length_c   1.000
_cell.angle_alpha   90.00
_cell.angle_beta   90.00
_cell.angle_gamma   90.00
#
_symmetry.space_group_name_H-M   'P 1'
#
loop_
_entity.id
_entity.type
_entity.pdbx_description
1 polymer ?
#
loop_
_entity_poly.entity_id
_entity_poly.type
_entity_poly.pdbx_seq_one_letter_code
_entity_poly.pdbx_strand_id
1 'polypeptide(L)'
;TFWGLTIIKSPESRITGEDWRQKMMSVFKPGSPDKLQLSTMSFGGMGAKMMKDLADENNVASVQELLELSQDLGVKLWPCQMTMDLMGLKPDDLRDGLGQPAGAGSAISLMKQASISLFI
;
A
#
# COMPACT_ATOMS: atom_id res chain seq x y z
N THR A 1 -5.89 3.56 -3.32
CA THR A 1 -5.75 3.28 -4.77
C THR A 1 -4.34 3.62 -5.19
N PHE A 2 -3.99 3.63 -6.38
CA PHE A 2 -2.70 3.91 -7.03
C PHE A 2 -1.45 3.70 -6.13
N TRP A 3 -0.88 4.75 -5.54
CA TRP A 3 0.28 4.64 -4.63
C TRP A 3 -0.04 3.89 -3.33
N GLY A 4 -1.28 3.98 -2.85
CA GLY A 4 -1.72 3.24 -1.67
C GLY A 4 -1.64 1.71 -1.84
N LEU A 5 -1.64 1.19 -3.07
CA LEU A 5 -1.45 -0.24 -3.32
C LEU A 5 -0.07 -0.74 -2.85
N THR A 6 0.92 0.15 -2.78
CA THR A 6 2.26 -0.18 -2.28
C THR A 6 2.24 -0.61 -0.81
N ILE A 7 1.27 -0.15 -0.02
CA ILE A 7 1.13 -0.48 1.41
C ILE A 7 0.76 -1.96 1.60
N ILE A 8 -0.07 -2.50 0.72
CA ILE A 8 -0.54 -3.89 0.79
C ILE A 8 0.25 -4.86 -0.09
N LYS A 9 1.32 -4.39 -0.73
CA LYS A 9 2.24 -5.22 -1.48
C LYS A 9 3.08 -6.08 -0.54
N SER A 10 3.34 -7.34 -0.94
CA SER A 10 4.28 -8.19 -0.22
C SER A 10 5.70 -7.59 -0.23
N PRO A 11 6.42 -7.58 0.91
CA PRO A 11 7.80 -7.05 0.97
C PRO A 11 8.77 -7.77 0.04
N GLU A 12 8.51 -9.03 -0.27
CA GLU A 12 9.35 -9.89 -1.09
C GLU A 12 9.00 -9.83 -2.59
N SER A 13 7.84 -9.26 -2.91
CA SER A 13 7.36 -9.20 -4.29
C SER A 13 8.18 -8.22 -5.13
N ARG A 14 8.69 -8.73 -6.24
CA ARG A 14 9.25 -7.91 -7.31
C ARG A 14 8.19 -7.72 -8.37
N ILE A 15 7.93 -6.49 -8.79
CA ILE A 15 7.02 -6.23 -9.90
C ILE A 15 7.64 -6.84 -11.16
N THR A 16 7.06 -7.94 -11.60
CA THR A 16 7.46 -8.67 -12.81
C THR A 16 6.59 -8.27 -14.00
N GLY A 17 6.26 -6.99 -14.14
CA GLY A 17 5.43 -6.51 -15.23
C GLY A 17 5.86 -7.09 -16.58
N GLU A 18 4.88 -7.48 -17.39
CA GLU A 18 5.12 -8.10 -18.70
C GLU A 18 5.65 -7.08 -19.72
N ASP A 19 5.24 -5.81 -19.58
CA ASP A 19 5.64 -4.72 -20.46
C ASP A 19 6.86 -3.94 -19.89
N TRP A 20 7.72 -3.45 -20.79
CA TRP A 20 8.87 -2.63 -20.43
C TRP A 20 8.49 -1.35 -19.65
N ARG A 21 7.31 -0.79 -19.92
CA ARG A 21 6.75 0.37 -19.21
C ARG A 21 6.42 0.05 -17.76
N GLN A 22 5.84 -1.11 -17.50
CA GLN A 22 5.55 -1.60 -16.15
C GLN A 22 6.86 -1.87 -15.37
N LYS A 23 7.88 -2.40 -16.06
CA LYS A 23 9.23 -2.58 -15.49
C LYS A 23 9.88 -1.24 -15.13
N MET A 24 9.73 -0.23 -15.97
CA MET A 24 10.21 1.12 -15.67
C MET A 24 9.48 1.72 -14.45
N MET A 25 8.17 1.54 -14.35
CA MET A 25 7.40 1.97 -13.18
C MET A 25 7.86 1.29 -11.88
N SER A 26 8.40 0.09 -11.94
CA SER A 26 8.91 -0.62 -10.77
C SER A 26 10.16 0.04 -10.17
N VAL A 27 10.96 0.72 -10.99
CA VAL A 27 12.17 1.44 -10.55
C VAL A 27 11.81 2.69 -9.73
N PHE A 28 10.70 3.34 -10.05
CA PHE A 28 10.26 4.56 -9.36
C PHE A 28 9.45 4.29 -8.09
N LYS A 29 9.12 3.03 -7.80
CA LYS A 29 8.31 2.66 -6.65
C LYS A 29 9.14 2.14 -5.49
N PRO A 30 8.85 2.60 -4.28
CA PRO A 30 9.40 1.96 -3.09
C PRO A 30 8.93 0.50 -3.04
N GLY A 31 9.87 -0.40 -2.74
CA GLY A 31 9.62 -1.85 -2.74
C GLY A 31 8.80 -2.35 -1.55
N SER A 32 8.63 -1.53 -0.51
CA SER A 32 7.87 -1.90 0.70
C SER A 32 7.30 -0.65 1.39
N PRO A 33 6.32 -0.82 2.27
CA PRO A 33 5.76 0.27 3.08
C PRO A 33 6.81 1.06 3.86
N ASP A 34 7.85 0.40 4.35
CA ASP A 34 8.92 1.01 5.14
C ASP A 34 9.81 1.95 4.33
N LYS A 35 9.79 1.84 3.01
CA LYS A 35 10.56 2.67 2.07
C LYS A 35 9.74 3.82 1.48
N LEU A 36 8.51 4.01 1.94
CA LEU A 36 7.71 5.16 1.52
C LEU A 36 8.39 6.46 1.96
N GLN A 37 8.47 7.40 1.04
CA GLN A 37 9.01 8.74 1.35
C GLN A 37 8.01 9.49 2.23
N LEU A 38 8.44 9.82 3.44
CA LEU A 38 7.64 10.62 4.37
C LEU A 38 7.53 12.09 3.95
N SER A 39 8.48 12.60 3.16
CA SER A 39 8.48 13.98 2.68
C SER A 39 9.41 14.14 1.48
N THR A 40 9.08 15.09 0.60
CA THR A 40 9.97 15.57 -0.47
C THR A 40 11.21 16.29 0.09
N MET A 41 11.20 16.72 1.34
CA MET A 41 12.33 17.35 2.04
C MET A 41 13.27 16.34 2.70
N SER A 42 13.23 15.09 2.27
CA SER A 42 14.09 14.01 2.77
C SER A 42 15.52 14.15 2.22
N PHE A 43 16.28 15.15 2.65
CA PHE A 43 17.70 15.35 2.31
C PHE A 43 18.49 14.04 2.43
N GLY A 44 18.62 13.29 1.32
CA GLY A 44 19.36 12.03 1.27
C GLY A 44 18.85 10.91 2.22
N GLY A 45 17.59 10.97 2.66
CA GLY A 45 17.00 9.96 3.56
C GLY A 45 17.19 10.25 5.07
N MET A 46 17.94 11.27 5.42
CA MET A 46 18.22 11.59 6.84
C MET A 46 16.97 12.03 7.59
N GLY A 47 16.09 12.82 6.95
CA GLY A 47 14.81 13.22 7.55
C GLY A 47 13.87 12.06 7.81
N ALA A 48 13.80 11.11 6.89
CA ALA A 48 12.98 9.91 7.06
C ALA A 48 13.50 9.01 8.20
N LYS A 49 14.83 8.88 8.32
CA LYS A 49 15.43 8.13 9.42
C LYS A 49 15.15 8.78 10.78
N MET A 50 15.37 10.09 10.90
CA MET A 50 15.09 10.82 12.12
C MET A 50 13.61 10.73 12.55
N MET A 51 12.69 10.79 11.59
CA MET A 51 11.25 10.62 11.89
C MET A 51 10.91 9.20 12.35
N LYS A 52 11.56 8.19 11.79
CA LYS A 52 11.38 6.80 12.24
C LYS A 52 11.95 6.62 13.65
N ASP A 53 13.14 7.10 13.91
CA ASP A 53 13.76 7.03 15.24
C ASP A 53 12.87 7.72 16.29
N LEU A 54 12.31 8.90 15.98
CA LEU A 54 11.35 9.59 16.84
C LEU A 54 10.05 8.83 17.04
N ALA A 55 9.53 8.16 16.00
CA ALA A 55 8.34 7.34 16.10
C ALA A 55 8.58 6.13 17.01
N ASP A 56 9.73 5.47 16.87
CA ASP A 56 10.13 4.33 17.69
C ASP A 56 10.31 4.74 19.16
N GLU A 57 10.96 5.88 19.44
CA GLU A 57 11.12 6.43 20.78
C GLU A 57 9.78 6.77 21.47
N ASN A 58 8.78 7.15 20.68
CA ASN A 58 7.46 7.49 21.19
C ASN A 58 6.44 6.34 21.08
N ASN A 59 6.89 5.13 20.78
CA ASN A 59 6.05 3.94 20.62
C ASN A 59 4.90 4.14 19.60
N VAL A 60 5.17 4.86 18.52
CA VAL A 60 4.22 5.02 17.43
C VAL A 60 4.28 3.78 16.54
N ALA A 61 3.16 3.09 16.42
CA ALA A 61 3.05 1.88 15.62
C ALA A 61 3.44 2.12 14.16
N SER A 62 4.23 1.22 13.59
CA SER A 62 4.59 1.24 12.18
C SER A 62 3.37 0.95 11.28
N VAL A 63 3.47 1.30 10.00
CA VAL A 63 2.42 0.99 9.02
C VAL A 63 2.17 -0.52 8.94
N GLN A 64 3.21 -1.32 9.09
CA GLN A 64 3.12 -2.78 9.09
C GLN A 64 2.29 -3.28 10.28
N GLU A 65 2.61 -2.83 11.48
CA GLU A 65 1.87 -3.20 12.70
C GLU A 65 0.42 -2.74 12.65
N LEU A 66 0.15 -1.52 12.13
CA LEU A 66 -1.21 -1.03 11.95
C LEU A 66 -2.01 -1.86 10.95
N LEU A 67 -1.38 -2.36 9.89
CA LEU A 67 -2.04 -3.24 8.92
C LEU A 67 -2.37 -4.60 9.54
N GLU A 68 -1.44 -5.19 10.27
CA GLU A 68 -1.65 -6.46 10.96
C GLU A 68 -2.78 -6.33 11.99
N LEU A 69 -2.71 -5.32 12.83
CA LEU A 69 -3.78 -5.02 13.79
C LEU A 69 -5.12 -4.80 13.11
N SER A 70 -5.14 -4.10 11.97
CA SER A 70 -6.38 -3.88 11.21
C SER A 70 -6.98 -5.19 10.70
N GLN A 71 -6.16 -6.10 10.22
CA GLN A 71 -6.61 -7.43 9.77
C GLN A 71 -7.13 -8.26 10.95
N ASP A 72 -6.44 -8.26 12.08
CA ASP A 72 -6.86 -8.94 13.30
C ASP A 72 -8.21 -8.41 13.83
N LEU A 73 -8.47 -7.12 13.70
CA LEU A 73 -9.73 -6.48 14.02
C LEU A 73 -10.84 -6.71 12.97
N GLY A 74 -10.56 -7.48 11.93
CA GLY A 74 -11.51 -7.84 10.88
C GLY A 74 -11.75 -6.76 9.81
N VAL A 75 -10.86 -5.77 9.70
CA VAL A 75 -10.90 -4.78 8.61
C VAL A 75 -10.64 -5.48 7.29
N LYS A 76 -11.53 -5.31 6.34
CA LYS A 76 -11.41 -5.90 5.00
C LYS A 76 -10.65 -4.96 4.09
N LEU A 77 -9.52 -5.43 3.59
CA LEU A 77 -8.68 -4.70 2.64
C LEU A 77 -8.89 -5.26 1.23
N TRP A 78 -9.33 -4.44 0.31
CA TRP A 78 -9.55 -4.83 -1.08
C TRP A 78 -8.59 -4.09 -2.02
N PRO A 79 -7.75 -4.81 -2.77
CA PRO A 79 -6.88 -4.20 -3.77
C PRO A 79 -7.69 -3.65 -4.95
N CYS A 80 -7.22 -2.54 -5.50
CA CYS A 80 -7.85 -1.93 -6.66
C CYS A 80 -7.44 -2.67 -7.95
N GLN A 81 -8.40 -3.34 -8.61
CA GLN A 81 -8.15 -4.11 -9.83
C GLN A 81 -7.50 -3.25 -10.92
N MET A 82 -8.05 -2.07 -11.19
CA MET A 82 -7.52 -1.19 -12.24
C MET A 82 -6.06 -0.78 -11.98
N THR A 83 -5.70 -0.57 -10.72
CA THR A 83 -4.31 -0.24 -10.37
C THR A 83 -3.40 -1.46 -10.51
N MET A 84 -3.87 -2.64 -10.17
CA MET A 84 -3.14 -3.88 -10.37
C MET A 84 -2.84 -4.10 -11.85
N ASP A 85 -3.85 -3.98 -12.70
CA ASP A 85 -3.71 -4.14 -14.16
C ASP A 85 -2.72 -3.12 -14.75
N LEU A 86 -2.87 -1.85 -14.35
CA LEU A 86 -1.99 -0.78 -14.82
C LEU A 86 -0.52 -1.00 -14.41
N MET A 87 -0.31 -1.54 -13.22
CA MET A 87 1.02 -1.73 -12.66
C MET A 87 1.60 -3.12 -12.92
N GLY A 88 0.83 -4.01 -13.53
CA GLY A 88 1.23 -5.39 -13.78
C GLY A 88 1.42 -6.20 -12.50
N LEU A 89 0.61 -5.92 -11.46
CA LEU A 89 0.62 -6.66 -10.20
C LEU A 89 -0.35 -7.84 -10.29
N LYS A 90 0.11 -8.98 -9.81
CA LYS A 90 -0.70 -10.20 -9.65
C LYS A 90 -1.14 -10.36 -8.19
N PRO A 91 -2.18 -11.13 -7.90
CA PRO A 91 -2.58 -11.42 -6.52
C PRO A 91 -1.42 -11.93 -5.65
N ASP A 92 -0.55 -12.76 -6.21
CA ASP A 92 0.63 -13.33 -5.53
C ASP A 92 1.70 -12.26 -5.18
N ASP A 93 1.62 -11.08 -5.75
CA ASP A 93 2.51 -9.96 -5.42
C ASP A 93 2.02 -9.18 -4.19
N LEU A 94 0.85 -9.50 -3.70
CA LEU A 94 0.21 -8.86 -2.56
C LEU A 94 0.36 -9.71 -1.31
N ARG A 95 0.20 -9.09 -0.15
CA ARG A 95 0.22 -9.80 1.13
C ARG A 95 -1.02 -10.68 1.29
N ASP A 96 -0.91 -11.67 2.17
CA ASP A 96 -2.03 -12.56 2.51
C ASP A 96 -3.16 -11.83 3.28
N GLY A 97 -4.32 -12.44 3.30
CA GLY A 97 -5.47 -11.92 4.04
C GLY A 97 -6.22 -10.79 3.36
N LEU A 98 -5.95 -10.50 2.11
CA LEU A 98 -6.71 -9.53 1.32
C LEU A 98 -7.97 -10.15 0.70
N GLY A 99 -8.99 -9.30 0.49
CA GLY A 99 -10.15 -9.65 -0.30
C GLY A 99 -9.84 -9.73 -1.80
N GLN A 100 -10.81 -10.20 -2.57
CA GLN A 100 -10.69 -10.23 -4.03
C GLN A 100 -10.51 -8.81 -4.59
N PRO A 101 -9.71 -8.65 -5.65
CA PRO A 101 -9.56 -7.36 -6.31
C PRO A 101 -10.91 -6.75 -6.68
N ALA A 102 -11.08 -5.47 -6.40
CA ALA A 102 -12.34 -4.77 -6.57
C ALA A 102 -12.20 -3.54 -7.45
N GLY A 103 -13.22 -3.27 -8.25
CA GLY A 103 -13.32 -2.08 -9.09
C GLY A 103 -14.06 -0.93 -8.39
N ALA A 104 -14.13 0.21 -9.06
CA ALA A 104 -14.80 1.41 -8.55
C ALA A 104 -16.30 1.18 -8.25
N GLY A 105 -16.98 0.37 -9.06
CA GLY A 105 -18.39 0.04 -8.83
C GLY A 105 -18.63 -0.68 -7.49
N SER A 106 -17.76 -1.64 -7.16
CA SER A 106 -17.81 -2.33 -5.88
C SER A 106 -17.54 -1.37 -4.71
N ALA A 107 -16.57 -0.47 -4.87
CA ALA A 107 -16.26 0.54 -3.87
C ALA A 107 -17.46 1.47 -3.60
N ILE A 108 -18.11 1.97 -4.66
CA ILE A 108 -19.30 2.83 -4.54
C ILE A 108 -20.47 2.06 -3.87
N SER A 109 -20.67 0.80 -4.24
CA SER A 109 -21.72 -0.03 -3.63
C SER A 109 -21.52 -0.21 -2.11
N LEU A 110 -20.27 -0.38 -1.69
CA LEU A 110 -19.92 -0.48 -0.27
C LEU A 110 -20.07 0.85 0.46
N MET A 111 -19.62 1.94 -0.15
CA MET A 111 -19.79 3.29 0.40
C MET A 111 -21.26 3.62 0.63
N LYS A 112 -22.15 3.18 -0.27
CA LYS A 112 -23.59 3.38 -0.13
C LYS A 112 -24.19 2.65 1.09
N GLN A 113 -23.60 1.54 1.51
CA GLN A 113 -24.04 0.74 2.64
C GLN A 113 -23.35 1.13 3.95
N ALA A 114 -22.26 1.88 3.88
CA ALA A 114 -21.49 2.31 5.04
C ALA A 114 -22.18 3.47 5.77
N SER A 115 -22.11 3.46 7.09
CA SER A 115 -22.62 4.56 7.92
C SER A 115 -21.72 5.82 7.77
N ILE A 116 -20.44 5.62 7.51
CA ILE A 116 -19.47 6.69 7.26
C ILE A 116 -18.62 6.27 6.06
N SER A 117 -18.40 7.19 5.15
CA SER A 117 -17.52 6.99 3.99
C SER A 117 -16.52 8.13 3.92
N LEU A 118 -15.23 7.78 3.90
CA LEU A 118 -14.13 8.73 3.74
C LEU A 118 -13.32 8.34 2.51
N PHE A 119 -12.95 9.35 1.73
CA PHE A 119 -12.04 9.19 0.61
C PHE A 119 -10.80 10.04 0.87
N ILE A 120 -9.64 9.35 0.98
CA ILE A 120 -8.34 9.95 1.33
C ILE A 120 -7.36 9.75 0.19
#